data_79938b646078322f3cf6a930e9f107f0
#
_entry.id   79938b646078322f3cf6a930e9f107f0
#
_cell.length_a   1.000
_cell.length_b   1.000
_cell.length_c   1.000
_cell.angle_alpha   90.00
_cell.angle_beta   90.00
_cell.angle_gamma   90.00
#
_symmetry.space_group_name_H-M   'P 1'
#
loop_
_entity.id
_entity.type
_entity.pdbx_description
1 polymer ?
#
loop_
_entity_poly.entity_id
_entity_poly.type
_entity_poly.pdbx_seq_one_letter_code
_entity_poly.pdbx_strand_id
1 'polypeptide(L)'
;RNIKSMGNDKEKWKSLCDDEIITIKDFIELFKNRNDKEKFELYNNILRKMEELRRNIENKKDAVILEEFEAIKNLSKNEYGEEFMNSIANLTLLDKDTNSKIGNNFFDTKRRELINAEKTGVYIPICTKNVFLKFYSKNPNHIYFWTKEDREDYKNALKEELQKFVESESESENNE
;
A
#
# COMPACT_ATOMS: atom_id res chain seq x y z
N ARG A 1 -4.13 -7.83 7.29
CA ARG A 1 -4.51 -9.23 7.70
C ARG A 1 -3.38 -10.13 7.24
N ASN A 2 -2.88 -10.98 8.11
CA ASN A 2 -1.95 -12.02 7.68
C ASN A 2 -2.74 -12.96 6.76
N ILE A 3 -2.57 -12.83 5.46
CA ILE A 3 -3.32 -13.58 4.45
C ILE A 3 -3.19 -15.08 4.72
N LYS A 4 -2.03 -15.53 5.24
CA LYS A 4 -1.80 -16.91 5.66
C LYS A 4 -2.59 -17.35 6.90
N SER A 5 -3.14 -16.42 7.70
CA SER A 5 -3.91 -16.70 8.92
C SER A 5 -5.42 -16.53 8.73
N MET A 6 -5.91 -16.31 7.51
CA MET A 6 -7.34 -16.11 7.28
C MET A 6 -8.18 -17.38 7.49
N GLY A 7 -7.54 -18.55 7.49
CA GLY A 7 -8.22 -19.84 7.75
C GLY A 7 -9.38 -20.08 6.77
N ASN A 8 -10.28 -21.00 7.11
CA ASN A 8 -11.46 -21.33 6.32
C ASN A 8 -12.59 -20.27 6.38
N ASP A 9 -12.26 -19.00 6.58
CA ASP A 9 -13.24 -17.92 6.71
C ASP A 9 -13.52 -17.27 5.35
N LYS A 10 -14.48 -17.84 4.62
CA LYS A 10 -14.88 -17.38 3.28
C LYS A 10 -15.40 -15.94 3.29
N GLU A 11 -16.08 -15.52 4.34
CA GLU A 11 -16.60 -14.15 4.47
C GLU A 11 -15.47 -13.11 4.58
N LYS A 12 -14.37 -13.44 5.27
CA LYS A 12 -13.19 -12.58 5.30
C LYS A 12 -12.54 -12.46 3.93
N TRP A 13 -12.46 -13.55 3.17
CA TRP A 13 -11.96 -13.53 1.79
C TRP A 13 -12.82 -12.68 0.87
N LYS A 14 -14.15 -12.79 0.98
CA LYS A 14 -15.08 -11.96 0.22
C LYS A 14 -14.90 -10.47 0.56
N SER A 15 -14.87 -10.14 1.86
CA SER A 15 -14.64 -8.75 2.31
C SER A 15 -13.33 -8.18 1.78
N LEU A 16 -12.25 -8.98 1.77
CA LEU A 16 -10.97 -8.54 1.23
C LEU A 16 -11.05 -8.28 -0.29
N CYS A 17 -11.70 -9.16 -1.03
CA CYS A 17 -11.92 -8.95 -2.46
C CYS A 17 -12.78 -7.71 -2.73
N ASP A 18 -13.84 -7.49 -1.93
CA ASP A 18 -14.74 -6.35 -2.09
C ASP A 18 -13.98 -5.01 -1.84
N ASP A 19 -13.10 -4.94 -0.83
CA ASP A 19 -12.24 -3.79 -0.57
C ASP A 19 -11.28 -3.51 -1.74
N GLU A 20 -10.66 -4.56 -2.28
CA GLU A 20 -9.76 -4.41 -3.43
C GLU A 20 -10.52 -4.02 -4.71
N ILE A 21 -11.72 -4.55 -4.93
CA ILE A 21 -12.60 -4.19 -6.06
C ILE A 21 -12.94 -2.70 -6.04
N ILE A 22 -13.27 -2.15 -4.87
CA ILE A 22 -13.54 -0.71 -4.71
C ILE A 22 -12.30 0.09 -5.13
N THR A 23 -11.15 -0.25 -4.59
CA THR A 23 -9.88 0.43 -4.91
C THR A 23 -9.55 0.36 -6.40
N ILE A 24 -9.73 -0.81 -7.03
CA ILE A 24 -9.47 -0.99 -8.47
C ILE A 24 -10.40 -0.13 -9.32
N LYS A 25 -11.68 -0.01 -8.93
CA LYS A 25 -12.64 0.85 -9.64
C LYS A 25 -12.27 2.33 -9.57
N ASP A 26 -11.80 2.79 -8.41
CA ASP A 26 -11.30 4.16 -8.26
C ASP A 26 -10.09 4.42 -9.19
N PHE A 27 -9.20 3.42 -9.34
CA PHE A 27 -8.06 3.50 -10.26
C PHE A 27 -8.48 3.56 -11.73
N ILE A 28 -9.45 2.74 -12.12
CA ILE A 28 -9.99 2.74 -13.49
C ILE A 28 -10.56 4.12 -13.83
N GLU A 29 -11.33 4.72 -12.92
CA GLU A 29 -11.88 6.05 -13.13
C GLU A 29 -10.78 7.12 -13.25
N LEU A 30 -9.76 7.03 -12.39
CA LEU A 30 -8.61 7.92 -12.45
C LEU A 30 -7.87 7.84 -13.78
N PHE A 31 -7.57 6.64 -14.28
CA PHE A 31 -6.84 6.45 -15.55
C PHE A 31 -7.68 6.83 -16.76
N LYS A 32 -9.00 6.60 -16.70
CA LYS A 32 -9.94 7.10 -17.71
C LYS A 32 -9.88 8.62 -17.83
N ASN A 33 -9.92 9.33 -16.69
CA ASN A 33 -9.88 10.79 -16.64
C ASN A 33 -8.54 11.37 -17.11
N ARG A 34 -7.45 10.59 -17.04
CA ARG A 34 -6.10 10.97 -17.50
C ARG A 34 -5.78 10.55 -18.92
N ASN A 35 -6.69 9.84 -19.56
CA ASN A 35 -6.49 9.28 -20.89
C ASN A 35 -5.29 8.31 -20.97
N ASP A 36 -4.93 7.66 -19.84
CA ASP A 36 -3.92 6.61 -19.76
C ASP A 36 -4.56 5.26 -20.16
N LYS A 37 -4.56 4.99 -21.45
CA LYS A 37 -5.23 3.82 -22.03
C LYS A 37 -4.62 2.51 -21.55
N GLU A 38 -3.29 2.45 -21.42
CA GLU A 38 -2.59 1.24 -21.02
C GLU A 38 -2.97 0.82 -19.60
N LYS A 39 -2.89 1.75 -18.66
CA LYS A 39 -3.31 1.50 -17.28
C LYS A 39 -4.80 1.25 -17.15
N PHE A 40 -5.61 1.96 -17.90
CA PHE A 40 -7.05 1.74 -17.93
C PHE A 40 -7.38 0.29 -18.33
N GLU A 41 -6.76 -0.26 -19.38
CA GLU A 41 -6.97 -1.63 -19.81
C GLU A 41 -6.42 -2.65 -18.82
N LEU A 42 -5.23 -2.40 -18.26
CA LEU A 42 -4.62 -3.25 -17.24
C LEU A 42 -5.55 -3.38 -16.01
N TYR A 43 -6.02 -2.26 -15.48
CA TYR A 43 -6.86 -2.29 -14.27
C TYR A 43 -8.26 -2.84 -14.52
N ASN A 44 -8.81 -2.70 -15.72
CA ASN A 44 -10.04 -3.40 -16.12
C ASN A 44 -9.84 -4.93 -16.15
N ASN A 45 -8.69 -5.41 -16.62
CA ASN A 45 -8.36 -6.84 -16.56
C ASN A 45 -8.22 -7.34 -15.11
N ILE A 46 -7.55 -6.55 -14.25
CA ILE A 46 -7.40 -6.85 -12.82
C ILE A 46 -8.77 -6.90 -12.15
N LEU A 47 -9.64 -5.93 -12.42
CA LEU A 47 -11.01 -5.90 -11.90
C LEU A 47 -11.78 -7.17 -12.25
N ARG A 48 -11.79 -7.54 -13.52
CA ARG A 48 -12.48 -8.73 -13.99
C ARG A 48 -12.02 -10.01 -13.27
N LYS A 49 -10.71 -10.18 -13.12
CA LYS A 49 -10.13 -11.32 -12.41
C LYS A 49 -10.48 -11.32 -10.91
N MET A 50 -10.46 -10.15 -10.27
CA MET A 50 -10.81 -10.03 -8.85
C MET A 50 -12.29 -10.31 -8.61
N GLU A 51 -13.17 -9.82 -9.46
CA GLU A 51 -14.61 -10.11 -9.40
C GLU A 51 -14.91 -11.60 -9.67
N GLU A 52 -14.18 -12.24 -10.58
CA GLU A 52 -14.29 -13.68 -10.84
C GLU A 52 -13.84 -14.50 -9.63
N LEU A 53 -12.69 -14.17 -9.03
CA LEU A 53 -12.23 -14.81 -7.80
C LEU A 53 -13.29 -14.66 -6.69
N ARG A 54 -13.78 -13.44 -6.48
CA ARG A 54 -14.79 -13.14 -5.46
C ARG A 54 -16.08 -13.97 -5.63
N ARG A 55 -16.56 -14.14 -6.86
CA ARG A 55 -17.75 -14.97 -7.16
C ARG A 55 -17.53 -16.45 -6.85
N ASN A 56 -16.32 -16.94 -7.06
CA ASN A 56 -15.98 -18.36 -6.97
C ASN A 56 -15.40 -18.79 -5.61
N ILE A 57 -15.28 -17.89 -4.63
CA ILE A 57 -14.65 -18.13 -3.33
C ILE A 57 -15.27 -19.36 -2.63
N GLU A 58 -16.59 -19.53 -2.65
CA GLU A 58 -17.26 -20.64 -1.98
C GLU A 58 -16.80 -22.02 -2.48
N ASN A 59 -16.49 -22.10 -3.76
CA ASN A 59 -16.14 -23.36 -4.43
C ASN A 59 -14.63 -23.66 -4.42
N LYS A 60 -13.80 -22.78 -3.82
CA LYS A 60 -12.34 -22.89 -3.84
C LYS A 60 -11.78 -23.21 -2.46
N LYS A 61 -10.67 -23.97 -2.44
CA LYS A 61 -9.87 -24.15 -1.22
C LYS A 61 -9.09 -22.86 -0.92
N ASP A 62 -8.84 -22.58 0.34
CA ASP A 62 -8.17 -21.35 0.78
C ASP A 62 -6.77 -21.14 0.16
N ALA A 63 -6.01 -22.22 -0.01
CA ALA A 63 -4.72 -22.15 -0.68
C ALA A 63 -4.83 -21.66 -2.13
N VAL A 64 -5.88 -22.10 -2.86
CA VAL A 64 -6.14 -21.66 -4.23
C VAL A 64 -6.61 -20.22 -4.27
N ILE A 65 -7.45 -19.80 -3.31
CA ILE A 65 -7.88 -18.40 -3.19
C ILE A 65 -6.68 -17.49 -2.96
N LEU A 66 -5.79 -17.88 -2.05
CA LEU A 66 -4.57 -17.14 -1.75
C LEU A 66 -3.68 -16.99 -3.00
N GLU A 67 -3.43 -18.10 -3.69
CA GLU A 67 -2.59 -18.12 -4.89
C GLU A 67 -3.18 -17.22 -6.00
N GLU A 68 -4.46 -17.35 -6.30
CA GLU A 68 -5.13 -16.52 -7.30
C GLU A 68 -5.16 -15.04 -6.89
N PHE A 69 -5.45 -14.75 -5.63
CA PHE A 69 -5.45 -13.38 -5.11
C PHE A 69 -4.07 -12.72 -5.25
N GLU A 70 -3.00 -13.43 -4.86
CA GLU A 70 -1.64 -12.94 -5.01
C GLU A 70 -1.24 -12.79 -6.48
N ALA A 71 -1.63 -13.73 -7.34
CA ALA A 71 -1.39 -13.65 -8.78
C ALA A 71 -2.06 -12.42 -9.40
N ILE A 72 -3.32 -12.14 -9.04
CA ILE A 72 -4.05 -10.96 -9.52
C ILE A 72 -3.34 -9.68 -9.08
N LYS A 73 -2.93 -9.61 -7.81
CA LYS A 73 -2.20 -8.44 -7.29
C LYS A 73 -0.83 -8.23 -7.94
N ASN A 74 -0.17 -9.31 -8.33
CA ASN A 74 1.12 -9.24 -9.01
C ASN A 74 1.01 -8.65 -10.42
N LEU A 75 -0.17 -8.65 -11.06
CA LEU A 75 -0.36 -7.99 -12.36
C LEU A 75 -0.09 -6.48 -12.31
N SER A 76 -0.35 -5.84 -11.17
CA SER A 76 -0.06 -4.42 -10.97
C SER A 76 1.38 -4.13 -10.50
N LYS A 77 2.11 -5.13 -10.01
CA LYS A 77 3.48 -4.97 -9.48
C LYS A 77 4.55 -4.79 -10.54
N ASN A 78 4.31 -5.25 -11.77
CA ASN A 78 5.30 -5.18 -12.85
C ASN A 78 5.69 -3.76 -13.27
N GLU A 79 4.96 -2.73 -12.79
CA GLU A 79 5.36 -1.33 -12.96
C GLU A 79 6.49 -0.89 -12.01
N TYR A 80 6.76 -1.68 -10.97
CA TYR A 80 7.71 -1.35 -9.91
C TYR A 80 8.65 -2.54 -9.72
N GLY A 81 9.83 -2.50 -10.31
CA GLY A 81 10.83 -3.56 -10.19
C GLY A 81 11.06 -3.99 -8.74
N GLU A 82 11.42 -5.26 -8.52
CA GLU A 82 11.65 -5.85 -7.19
C GLU A 82 12.67 -5.05 -6.34
N GLU A 83 13.59 -4.36 -6.99
CA GLU A 83 14.61 -3.51 -6.37
C GLU A 83 14.01 -2.39 -5.48
N PHE A 84 12.79 -1.93 -5.79
CA PHE A 84 12.15 -0.85 -5.03
C PHE A 84 11.27 -1.33 -3.87
N MET A 85 10.87 -2.61 -3.84
CA MET A 85 9.95 -3.11 -2.82
C MET A 85 10.57 -3.08 -1.41
N ASN A 86 11.86 -3.34 -1.30
CA ASN A 86 12.62 -3.35 -0.05
C ASN A 86 13.41 -2.07 0.21
N SER A 87 13.24 -1.05 -0.62
CA SER A 87 13.84 0.26 -0.41
C SER A 87 13.26 0.94 0.84
N ILE A 88 14.10 1.66 1.59
CA ILE A 88 13.65 2.49 2.72
C ILE A 88 12.53 3.47 2.31
N ALA A 89 12.55 3.93 1.07
CA ALA A 89 11.54 4.79 0.50
C ALA A 89 10.15 4.14 0.35
N ASN A 90 10.07 2.83 0.58
CA ASN A 90 8.82 2.04 0.54
C ASN A 90 8.49 1.40 1.90
N LEU A 91 9.21 1.76 2.95
CA LEU A 91 9.03 1.20 4.29
C LEU A 91 8.52 2.26 5.26
N THR A 92 7.74 1.83 6.23
CA THR A 92 7.31 2.67 7.35
C THR A 92 7.12 1.81 8.60
N LEU A 93 7.10 2.45 9.77
CA LEU A 93 7.02 1.77 11.05
C LEU A 93 5.57 1.50 11.43
N LEU A 94 5.27 0.25 11.74
CA LEU A 94 3.98 -0.19 12.29
C LEU A 94 4.21 -1.26 13.36
N ASP A 95 3.28 -1.35 14.30
CA ASP A 95 3.21 -2.50 15.19
C ASP A 95 2.88 -3.78 14.40
N LYS A 96 3.22 -4.92 14.99
CA LYS A 96 3.06 -6.23 14.36
C LYS A 96 1.62 -6.52 13.95
N ASP A 97 0.66 -6.17 14.79
CA ASP A 97 -0.75 -6.51 14.57
C ASP A 97 -1.35 -5.65 13.47
N THR A 98 -1.08 -4.35 13.49
CA THR A 98 -1.48 -3.42 12.42
C THR A 98 -0.83 -3.79 11.10
N ASN A 99 0.48 -4.07 11.08
CA ASN A 99 1.18 -4.50 9.87
C ASN A 99 0.60 -5.81 9.30
N SER A 100 0.25 -6.76 10.17
CA SER A 100 -0.40 -8.01 9.74
C SER A 100 -1.79 -7.79 9.15
N LYS A 101 -2.56 -6.83 9.69
CA LYS A 101 -3.90 -6.50 9.19
C LYS A 101 -3.86 -5.85 7.80
N ILE A 102 -2.97 -4.88 7.61
CA ILE A 102 -2.86 -4.19 6.31
C ILE A 102 -2.21 -5.05 5.23
N GLY A 103 -1.37 -6.02 5.61
CA GLY A 103 -0.79 -7.03 4.72
C GLY A 103 -0.21 -6.46 3.42
N ASN A 104 -0.40 -7.19 2.31
CA ASN A 104 0.05 -6.82 0.98
C ASN A 104 -1.02 -6.08 0.15
N ASN A 105 -1.95 -5.37 0.79
CA ASN A 105 -3.00 -4.63 0.11
C ASN A 105 -2.47 -3.45 -0.70
N PHE A 106 -3.28 -2.91 -1.61
CA PHE A 106 -2.99 -1.67 -2.32
C PHE A 106 -2.83 -0.49 -1.34
N PHE A 107 -2.13 0.54 -1.76
CA PHE A 107 -1.80 1.69 -0.91
C PHE A 107 -3.06 2.34 -0.30
N ASP A 108 -4.11 2.56 -1.09
CA ASP A 108 -5.35 3.16 -0.58
C ASP A 108 -6.09 2.26 0.41
N THR A 109 -6.13 0.95 0.18
CA THR A 109 -6.70 -0.01 1.14
C THR A 109 -5.91 0.03 2.46
N LYS A 110 -4.57 0.04 2.41
CA LYS A 110 -3.73 0.20 3.60
C LYS A 110 -4.02 1.50 4.33
N ARG A 111 -4.13 2.61 3.59
CA ARG A 111 -4.44 3.93 4.14
C ARG A 111 -5.78 3.96 4.87
N ARG A 112 -6.83 3.40 4.29
CA ARG A 112 -8.15 3.29 4.92
C ARG A 112 -8.12 2.44 6.19
N GLU A 113 -7.45 1.30 6.16
CA GLU A 113 -7.27 0.43 7.32
C GLU A 113 -6.51 1.14 8.46
N LEU A 114 -5.47 1.91 8.16
CA LEU A 114 -4.73 2.68 9.16
C LEU A 114 -5.58 3.80 9.78
N ILE A 115 -6.34 4.53 8.97
CA ILE A 115 -7.27 5.55 9.47
C ILE A 115 -8.32 4.92 10.39
N ASN A 116 -8.84 3.76 10.03
CA ASN A 116 -9.82 3.05 10.85
C ASN A 116 -9.20 2.52 12.16
N ALA A 117 -7.97 1.99 12.11
CA ALA A 117 -7.24 1.55 13.30
C ALA A 117 -7.03 2.71 14.28
N GLU A 118 -6.62 3.88 13.80
CA GLU A 118 -6.44 5.08 14.62
C GLU A 118 -7.77 5.54 15.27
N LYS A 119 -8.87 5.54 14.52
CA LYS A 119 -10.21 5.86 15.06
C LYS A 119 -10.64 4.91 16.17
N THR A 120 -10.16 3.69 16.19
CA THR A 120 -10.42 2.70 17.26
C THR A 120 -9.41 2.76 18.41
N GLY A 121 -8.52 3.76 18.43
CA GLY A 121 -7.56 4.01 19.51
C GLY A 121 -6.21 3.27 19.33
N VAL A 122 -5.95 2.67 18.18
CA VAL A 122 -4.64 2.08 17.88
C VAL A 122 -3.63 3.20 17.63
N TYR A 123 -2.49 3.15 18.31
CA TYR A 123 -1.41 4.11 18.09
C TYR A 123 -0.73 3.87 16.74
N ILE A 124 -0.73 4.90 15.90
CA ILE A 124 0.01 4.91 14.64
C ILE A 124 1.13 5.96 14.73
N PRO A 125 2.40 5.59 14.52
CA PRO A 125 3.50 6.54 14.54
C PRO A 125 3.26 7.71 13.59
N ILE A 126 3.62 8.92 14.00
CA ILE A 126 3.37 10.14 13.21
C ILE A 126 4.06 10.09 11.84
N CYS A 127 5.29 9.53 11.79
CA CYS A 127 6.02 9.33 10.52
C CYS A 127 5.23 8.44 9.56
N THR A 128 4.60 7.38 10.06
CA THR A 128 3.75 6.48 9.27
C THR A 128 2.49 7.19 8.79
N LYS A 129 1.81 7.95 9.66
CA LYS A 129 0.67 8.76 9.24
C LYS A 129 1.05 9.72 8.11
N ASN A 130 2.18 10.40 8.25
CA ASN A 130 2.67 11.35 7.25
C ASN A 130 2.92 10.70 5.90
N VAL A 131 3.43 9.46 5.85
CA VAL A 131 3.57 8.68 4.61
C VAL A 131 2.22 8.44 3.96
N PHE A 132 1.24 7.92 4.72
CA PHE A 132 -0.09 7.58 4.19
C PHE A 132 -0.96 8.82 3.89
N LEU A 133 -0.70 9.95 4.53
CA LEU A 133 -1.31 11.25 4.22
C LEU A 133 -0.59 12.01 3.11
N LYS A 134 0.50 11.44 2.56
CA LYS A 134 1.30 12.09 1.50
C LYS A 134 1.95 13.40 1.94
N PHE A 135 2.25 13.57 3.22
CA PHE A 135 2.83 14.79 3.78
C PHE A 135 4.20 15.13 3.17
N TYR A 136 4.99 14.09 2.80
CA TYR A 136 6.31 14.26 2.21
C TYR A 136 6.28 14.51 0.69
N SER A 137 5.14 14.29 0.04
CA SER A 137 5.02 14.45 -1.41
C SER A 137 4.91 15.92 -1.78
N LYS A 138 5.80 16.42 -2.64
CA LYS A 138 5.79 17.81 -3.12
C LYS A 138 4.60 18.11 -4.04
N ASN A 139 4.17 17.09 -4.80
CA ASN A 139 3.02 17.17 -5.70
C ASN A 139 2.07 15.99 -5.44
N PRO A 140 1.23 16.03 -4.40
CA PRO A 140 0.35 14.90 -4.03
C PRO A 140 -0.83 14.76 -5.02
N ASN A 141 -0.52 14.57 -6.30
CA ASN A 141 -1.53 14.44 -7.37
C ASN A 141 -2.40 13.19 -7.22
N HIS A 142 -2.00 12.23 -6.37
CA HIS A 142 -2.64 10.94 -6.24
C HIS A 142 -2.67 10.48 -4.78
N ILE A 143 -3.81 10.57 -4.15
CA ILE A 143 -4.00 10.03 -2.79
C ILE A 143 -4.09 8.49 -2.76
N TYR A 144 -4.33 7.86 -3.92
CA TYR A 144 -4.59 6.42 -4.02
C TYR A 144 -3.33 5.58 -4.27
N PHE A 145 -2.23 6.18 -4.71
CA PHE A 145 -1.00 5.48 -5.08
C PHE A 145 0.20 5.96 -4.28
N TRP A 146 1.14 5.08 -4.07
CA TRP A 146 2.50 5.40 -3.65
C TRP A 146 3.39 5.36 -4.89
N THR A 147 3.54 6.52 -5.57
CA THR A 147 4.21 6.64 -6.86
C THR A 147 5.74 6.64 -6.73
N LYS A 148 6.44 6.63 -7.86
CA LYS A 148 7.90 6.79 -7.88
C LYS A 148 8.30 8.16 -7.30
N GLU A 149 7.58 9.19 -7.68
CA GLU A 149 7.79 10.56 -7.21
C GLU A 149 7.61 10.66 -5.68
N ASP A 150 6.56 10.04 -5.13
CA ASP A 150 6.34 9.99 -3.68
C ASP A 150 7.51 9.33 -2.95
N ARG A 151 8.07 8.25 -3.52
CA ARG A 151 9.23 7.55 -2.94
C ARG A 151 10.48 8.41 -2.95
N GLU A 152 10.75 9.12 -4.05
CA GLU A 152 11.89 10.03 -4.14
C GLU A 152 11.75 11.20 -3.16
N ASP A 153 10.58 11.80 -3.07
CA ASP A 153 10.29 12.88 -2.13
C ASP A 153 10.45 12.42 -0.67
N TYR A 154 9.92 11.25 -0.32
CA TYR A 154 10.06 10.66 1.01
C TYR A 154 11.52 10.33 1.34
N LYS A 155 12.26 9.75 0.38
CA LYS A 155 13.69 9.47 0.55
C LYS A 155 14.51 10.73 0.78
N ASN A 156 14.18 11.81 0.07
CA ASN A 156 14.86 13.10 0.25
C ASN A 156 14.54 13.72 1.62
N ALA A 157 13.27 13.66 2.04
CA ALA A 157 12.89 14.11 3.39
C ALA A 157 13.61 13.33 4.50
N LEU A 158 13.76 12.01 4.36
CA LEU A 158 14.56 11.21 5.29
C LEU A 158 16.03 11.62 5.32
N LYS A 159 16.63 11.91 4.16
CA LYS A 159 18.02 12.38 4.08
C LYS A 159 18.19 13.73 4.77
N GLU A 160 17.29 14.68 4.51
CA GLU A 160 17.33 16.01 5.13
C GLU A 160 17.25 15.92 6.67
N GLU A 161 16.37 15.06 7.20
CA GLU A 161 16.29 14.86 8.65
C GLU A 161 17.56 14.20 9.23
N LEU A 162 18.10 13.18 8.56
CA LEU A 162 19.34 12.52 9.01
C LEU A 162 20.55 13.45 8.98
N GLN A 163 20.65 14.34 7.99
CA GLN A 163 21.75 15.32 7.90
C GLN A 163 21.76 16.27 9.09
N LYS A 164 20.60 16.74 9.57
CA LYS A 164 20.49 17.59 10.76
C LYS A 164 21.09 16.92 12.01
N PHE A 165 20.94 15.60 12.15
CA PHE A 165 21.53 14.85 13.26
C PHE A 165 23.05 14.79 13.16
N VAL A 166 23.60 14.51 11.98
CA VAL A 166 25.04 14.43 11.77
C VAL A 166 25.73 15.80 11.98
N GLU A 167 25.11 16.88 11.50
CA GLU A 167 25.62 18.23 11.67
C GLU A 167 25.62 18.66 13.15
N SER A 168 24.57 18.32 13.91
CA SER A 168 24.47 18.62 15.34
C SER A 168 25.52 17.89 16.19
N GLU A 169 25.91 16.66 15.83
CA GLU A 169 26.97 15.91 16.51
C GLU A 169 28.35 16.50 16.23
N SER A 170 28.62 16.94 14.99
CA SER A 170 29.90 17.54 14.63
C SER A 170 30.14 18.90 15.28
N GLU A 171 29.12 19.67 15.59
CA GLU A 171 29.22 20.93 16.34
C GLU A 171 29.44 20.71 17.83
N SER A 172 28.96 19.61 18.41
CA SER A 172 29.21 19.29 19.83
C SER A 172 30.62 18.78 20.10
N GLU A 173 31.25 18.08 19.18
CA GLU A 173 32.61 17.60 19.30
C GLU A 173 33.70 18.71 19.11
N ASN A 174 33.35 19.81 18.44
CA ASN A 174 34.28 20.93 18.26
C ASN A 174 34.24 21.96 19.40
N ASN A 175 33.42 21.78 20.42
CA ASN A 175 33.29 22.68 21.57
C ASN A 175 33.80 22.06 22.89
N GLU A 176 34.51 20.93 22.88
CA GLU A 176 35.27 20.38 23.98
C GLU A 176 36.79 20.57 23.73
#